data_0165eaffe3409801e1100430035144da
#
_entry.id   0165eaffe3409801e1100430035144da
#
_cell.length_a   1.000
_cell.length_b   1.000
_cell.length_c   1.000
_cell.angle_alpha   90.00
_cell.angle_beta   90.00
_cell.angle_gamma   90.00
#
_symmetry.space_group_name_H-M   'P 1'
#
loop_
_entity.id
_entity.type
_entity.pdbx_description
1 polymer ?
#
loop_
_entity_poly.entity_id
_entity_poly.type
_entity_poly.pdbx_seq_one_letter_code
_entity_poly.pdbx_strand_id
1 'polypeptide(L)'
;MKKWLILLLVLTLCGCAAPIQPTTDPETTIPVTTVPETTVPETTVPETTAPLHSAFYREGFDVEEILVYFHEVTNQTEYTDGTCDPSLIQKWLSPMVYRIHGSPTEEDLQVLAEFCDQLNAVPGFPGIREAQEDEFENLTLSFLDSDSFRERFSDVVHGEEAWGATQYWYYTATNEIYSAAIGYRTDIPQADRNSIILEEIVNTLGISDSGRRSDSIVYQDSNDNLQLSEIDWLLLELLYHPDIACGMDAEMCEKVIRDLYY
;
A
#
# COMPACT_ATOMS: atom_id res chain seq x y z
N MET A 1 26.52 -15.98 24.84
CA MET A 1 26.28 -14.56 24.73
C MET A 1 27.34 -13.95 23.82
N LYS A 2 27.04 -13.79 22.53
CA LYS A 2 27.92 -13.06 21.57
C LYS A 2 27.08 -11.99 20.92
N LYS A 3 27.33 -10.74 21.29
CA LYS A 3 26.73 -9.54 20.68
C LYS A 3 27.38 -9.34 19.32
N TRP A 4 26.58 -9.35 18.26
CA TRP A 4 26.99 -8.92 16.93
C TRP A 4 26.68 -7.44 16.77
N LEU A 5 27.74 -6.67 16.51
CA LEU A 5 27.70 -5.24 16.25
C LEU A 5 27.47 -5.06 14.74
N ILE A 6 26.31 -4.56 14.34
CA ILE A 6 26.06 -4.18 12.94
C ILE A 6 26.62 -2.77 12.75
N LEU A 7 27.62 -2.65 11.89
CA LEU A 7 28.25 -1.38 11.52
C LEU A 7 27.44 -0.74 10.39
N LEU A 8 26.67 0.30 10.72
CA LEU A 8 25.96 1.12 9.73
C LEU A 8 26.94 2.10 9.09
N LEU A 9 27.21 1.96 7.80
CA LEU A 9 28.03 2.90 7.02
C LEU A 9 27.10 4.00 6.47
N VAL A 10 27.11 5.19 7.12
CA VAL A 10 26.40 6.38 6.63
C VAL A 10 27.30 7.14 5.66
N LEU A 11 26.93 7.17 4.39
CA LEU A 11 27.55 8.02 3.36
C LEU A 11 26.77 9.34 3.28
N THR A 12 27.31 10.39 3.89
CA THR A 12 26.83 11.76 3.73
C THR A 12 27.37 12.38 2.45
N LEU A 13 26.49 12.62 1.47
CA LEU A 13 26.79 13.45 0.32
C LEU A 13 26.29 14.88 0.60
N CYS A 14 27.24 15.78 0.85
CA CYS A 14 26.99 17.23 0.94
C CYS A 14 26.90 17.82 -0.48
N GLY A 15 25.69 18.24 -0.88
CA GLY A 15 25.47 19.02 -2.10
C GLY A 15 25.17 20.48 -1.75
N CYS A 16 26.08 21.40 -2.10
CA CYS A 16 25.89 22.83 -1.97
C CYS A 16 24.91 23.35 -3.03
N ALA A 17 23.78 23.89 -2.63
CA ALA A 17 22.89 24.68 -3.50
C ALA A 17 23.17 26.18 -3.30
N ALA A 18 23.41 26.88 -4.41
CA ALA A 18 23.58 28.32 -4.44
C ALA A 18 22.22 29.05 -4.47
N PRO A 19 22.10 30.25 -3.88
CA PRO A 19 20.83 30.96 -3.80
C PRO A 19 20.49 31.65 -5.14
N ILE A 20 19.21 31.48 -5.56
CA ILE A 20 18.63 32.18 -6.72
C ILE A 20 18.09 33.54 -6.24
N GLN A 21 18.52 34.62 -6.88
CA GLN A 21 18.00 35.98 -6.67
C GLN A 21 16.69 36.18 -7.44
N PRO A 22 15.71 36.92 -6.89
CA PRO A 22 14.49 37.25 -7.62
C PRO A 22 14.72 38.41 -8.60
N THR A 23 14.33 38.19 -9.85
CA THR A 23 14.23 39.25 -10.89
C THR A 23 12.88 39.94 -10.77
N THR A 24 12.91 41.27 -10.64
CA THR A 24 11.74 42.15 -10.68
C THR A 24 11.37 42.44 -12.14
N ASP A 25 10.16 42.08 -12.57
CA ASP A 25 9.57 42.47 -13.84
C ASP A 25 8.85 43.84 -13.73
N PRO A 26 8.90 44.68 -14.79
CA PRO A 26 8.30 46.00 -14.79
C PRO A 26 6.77 45.95 -15.00
N GLU A 27 6.11 46.84 -14.30
CA GLU A 27 4.67 47.07 -14.26
C GLU A 27 4.15 47.58 -15.62
N THR A 28 3.28 46.78 -16.28
CA THR A 28 2.60 47.18 -17.52
C THR A 28 1.18 47.64 -17.17
N THR A 29 0.96 48.96 -17.28
CA THR A 29 -0.36 49.58 -17.14
C THR A 29 -1.22 49.31 -18.39
N ILE A 30 -2.35 48.63 -18.21
CA ILE A 30 -3.37 48.39 -19.26
C ILE A 30 -4.50 49.41 -19.08
N PRO A 31 -4.97 50.09 -20.18
CA PRO A 31 -6.08 51.06 -20.10
C PRO A 31 -7.44 50.34 -19.87
N VAL A 32 -8.22 50.89 -18.96
CA VAL A 32 -9.57 50.44 -18.64
C VAL A 32 -10.53 50.81 -19.77
N THR A 33 -11.04 49.81 -20.49
CA THR A 33 -12.15 49.97 -21.45
C THR A 33 -13.43 49.58 -20.77
N THR A 34 -14.36 50.53 -20.60
CA THR A 34 -15.71 50.29 -20.07
C THR A 34 -16.55 49.52 -21.09
N VAL A 35 -16.91 48.29 -20.76
CA VAL A 35 -17.84 47.45 -21.50
C VAL A 35 -19.26 47.68 -20.99
N PRO A 36 -20.31 47.82 -21.84
CA PRO A 36 -21.69 47.98 -21.41
C PRO A 36 -22.23 46.70 -20.70
N GLU A 37 -22.96 46.92 -19.64
CA GLU A 37 -23.62 45.93 -18.80
C GLU A 37 -24.69 45.14 -19.58
N THR A 38 -24.36 43.94 -20.02
CA THR A 38 -25.33 43.00 -20.60
C THR A 38 -25.93 42.19 -19.45
N THR A 39 -27.22 42.38 -19.18
CA THR A 39 -28.02 41.55 -18.27
C THR A 39 -28.06 40.11 -18.78
N VAL A 40 -27.29 39.23 -18.18
CA VAL A 40 -27.34 37.80 -18.40
C VAL A 40 -28.56 37.24 -17.65
N PRO A 41 -29.44 36.44 -18.29
CA PRO A 41 -30.51 35.76 -17.58
C PRO A 41 -29.93 34.82 -16.54
N GLU A 42 -30.48 34.87 -15.33
CA GLU A 42 -30.13 34.04 -14.18
C GLU A 42 -30.42 32.57 -14.54
N THR A 43 -29.38 31.86 -14.97
CA THR A 43 -29.43 30.41 -15.16
C THR A 43 -29.45 29.79 -13.77
N THR A 44 -30.60 29.28 -13.36
CA THR A 44 -30.74 28.44 -12.17
C THR A 44 -29.84 27.22 -12.38
N VAL A 45 -28.65 27.24 -11.75
CA VAL A 45 -27.79 26.06 -11.61
C VAL A 45 -28.60 25.04 -10.81
N PRO A 46 -28.79 23.80 -11.31
CA PRO A 46 -29.43 22.77 -10.50
C PRO A 46 -28.60 22.61 -9.21
N GLU A 47 -29.29 22.70 -8.10
CA GLU A 47 -28.72 22.46 -6.78
C GLU A 47 -28.21 21.00 -6.78
N THR A 48 -26.92 20.83 -6.96
CA THR A 48 -26.28 19.53 -6.82
C THR A 48 -26.39 19.19 -5.35
N THR A 49 -27.36 18.37 -4.99
CA THR A 49 -27.43 17.79 -3.64
C THR A 49 -26.12 17.06 -3.39
N ALA A 50 -25.30 17.58 -2.46
CA ALA A 50 -24.12 16.88 -1.99
C ALA A 50 -24.52 15.46 -1.58
N PRO A 51 -23.67 14.44 -1.83
CA PRO A 51 -23.96 13.09 -1.40
C PRO A 51 -24.22 13.10 0.12
N LEU A 52 -25.21 12.32 0.56
CA LEU A 52 -25.60 12.22 1.98
C LEU A 52 -24.48 11.67 2.87
N HIS A 53 -23.51 11.02 2.27
CA HIS A 53 -22.36 10.40 2.92
C HIS A 53 -21.08 10.69 2.13
N SER A 54 -19.94 10.63 2.82
CA SER A 54 -18.62 10.75 2.17
C SER A 54 -18.35 9.55 1.23
N ALA A 55 -17.35 9.68 0.36
CA ALA A 55 -16.91 8.60 -0.53
C ALA A 55 -16.37 7.38 0.24
N PHE A 56 -15.95 7.56 1.48
CA PHE A 56 -15.37 6.52 2.36
C PHE A 56 -16.40 5.88 3.31
N TYR A 57 -17.64 6.40 3.32
CA TYR A 57 -18.71 5.76 4.08
C TYR A 57 -19.03 4.38 3.48
N ARG A 58 -19.12 3.37 4.33
CA ARG A 58 -19.60 2.03 3.98
C ARG A 58 -20.70 1.62 4.96
N GLU A 59 -21.82 1.15 4.42
CA GLU A 59 -22.94 0.67 5.24
C GLU A 59 -22.48 -0.57 6.04
N GLY A 60 -22.73 -0.53 7.34
CA GLY A 60 -22.33 -1.63 8.24
C GLY A 60 -20.95 -1.49 8.88
N PHE A 61 -20.18 -0.45 8.54
CA PHE A 61 -18.91 -0.17 9.19
C PHE A 61 -18.97 1.15 9.96
N ASP A 62 -18.65 1.07 11.25
CA ASP A 62 -18.47 2.24 12.11
C ASP A 62 -17.05 2.80 11.90
N VAL A 63 -16.91 4.13 11.92
CA VAL A 63 -15.59 4.78 11.77
C VAL A 63 -14.62 4.33 12.86
N GLU A 64 -15.10 4.07 14.08
CA GLU A 64 -14.24 3.57 15.17
C GLU A 64 -13.72 2.16 14.87
N GLU A 65 -14.54 1.28 14.29
CA GLU A 65 -14.11 -0.05 13.86
C GLU A 65 -13.08 0.04 12.72
N ILE A 66 -13.31 0.93 11.74
CA ILE A 66 -12.38 1.19 10.64
C ILE A 66 -11.04 1.67 11.19
N LEU A 67 -11.04 2.64 12.11
CA LEU A 67 -9.84 3.19 12.72
C LEU A 67 -9.04 2.14 13.49
N VAL A 68 -9.73 1.38 14.34
CA VAL A 68 -9.08 0.31 15.13
C VAL A 68 -8.43 -0.70 14.19
N TYR A 69 -9.13 -1.13 13.14
CA TYR A 69 -8.61 -2.12 12.22
C TYR A 69 -7.49 -1.54 11.33
N PHE A 70 -7.66 -0.33 10.80
CA PHE A 70 -6.62 0.37 10.04
C PHE A 70 -5.32 0.48 10.85
N HIS A 71 -5.40 0.91 12.11
CA HIS A 71 -4.21 1.03 12.96
C HIS A 71 -3.55 -0.30 13.25
N GLU A 72 -4.35 -1.35 13.46
CA GLU A 72 -3.83 -2.71 13.71
C GLU A 72 -3.01 -3.21 12.54
N VAL A 73 -3.49 -3.03 11.31
CA VAL A 73 -2.83 -3.60 10.13
C VAL A 73 -1.83 -2.66 9.45
N THR A 74 -1.78 -1.37 9.78
CA THR A 74 -0.87 -0.41 9.11
C THR A 74 0.08 0.34 10.05
N ASN A 75 -0.30 0.51 11.32
CA ASN A 75 0.49 1.27 12.31
C ASN A 75 1.07 0.39 13.43
N GLN A 76 1.12 -0.92 13.22
CA GLN A 76 1.74 -1.86 14.15
C GLN A 76 2.67 -2.79 13.39
N THR A 77 3.79 -3.15 14.03
CA THR A 77 4.67 -4.22 13.56
C THR A 77 4.49 -5.39 14.52
N GLU A 78 3.99 -6.51 14.03
CA GLU A 78 3.89 -7.74 14.79
C GLU A 78 5.21 -8.50 14.76
N TYR A 79 5.61 -9.02 15.93
CA TYR A 79 6.77 -9.89 16.07
C TYR A 79 6.34 -11.34 16.26
N THR A 80 7.23 -12.28 15.95
CA THR A 80 6.99 -13.72 16.05
C THR A 80 6.66 -14.23 17.45
N ASP A 81 6.83 -13.41 18.48
CA ASP A 81 6.44 -13.72 19.86
C ASP A 81 5.04 -13.17 20.24
N GLY A 82 4.32 -12.60 19.26
CA GLY A 82 2.99 -12.01 19.45
C GLY A 82 3.01 -10.63 20.12
N THR A 83 4.19 -10.00 20.25
CA THR A 83 4.27 -8.61 20.68
C THR A 83 4.14 -7.69 19.47
N CYS A 84 3.51 -6.52 19.65
CA CYS A 84 3.35 -5.51 18.63
C CYS A 84 3.97 -4.19 19.10
N ASP A 85 4.75 -3.56 18.23
CA ASP A 85 5.27 -2.21 18.44
C ASP A 85 4.55 -1.22 17.51
N PRO A 86 4.30 0.03 17.96
CA PRO A 86 3.79 1.08 17.09
C PRO A 86 4.73 1.31 15.90
N SER A 87 4.16 1.38 14.71
CA SER A 87 4.89 1.62 13.48
C SER A 87 4.33 2.85 12.76
N LEU A 88 5.11 3.40 11.83
CA LEU A 88 4.69 4.50 10.98
C LEU A 88 4.18 3.95 9.65
N ILE A 89 3.30 4.69 8.99
CA ILE A 89 2.80 4.31 7.65
C ILE A 89 3.97 4.08 6.69
N GLN A 90 4.01 2.88 6.13
CA GLN A 90 4.91 2.47 5.07
C GLN A 90 4.07 2.09 3.86
N LYS A 91 4.39 2.65 2.71
CA LYS A 91 3.70 2.31 1.45
C LYS A 91 4.56 2.62 0.24
N TRP A 92 4.18 2.09 -0.90
CA TRP A 92 4.79 2.43 -2.17
C TRP A 92 4.34 3.81 -2.64
N LEU A 93 5.30 4.62 -3.12
CA LEU A 93 5.03 5.88 -3.80
C LEU A 93 5.40 5.82 -5.30
N SER A 94 6.15 4.78 -5.69
CA SER A 94 6.58 4.51 -7.06
C SER A 94 5.94 3.21 -7.57
N PRO A 95 5.75 3.03 -8.89
CA PRO A 95 5.16 1.81 -9.44
C PRO A 95 5.91 0.54 -9.03
N MET A 96 5.15 -0.49 -8.71
CA MET A 96 5.65 -1.84 -8.46
C MET A 96 5.86 -2.54 -9.80
N VAL A 97 7.09 -2.95 -10.06
CA VAL A 97 7.48 -3.69 -11.28
C VAL A 97 7.88 -5.08 -10.86
N TYR A 98 7.03 -6.06 -11.12
CA TYR A 98 7.29 -7.43 -10.67
C TYR A 98 7.92 -8.32 -11.73
N ARG A 99 8.67 -9.32 -11.27
CA ARG A 99 9.16 -10.45 -12.07
C ARG A 99 8.85 -11.76 -11.38
N ILE A 100 8.38 -12.72 -12.18
CA ILE A 100 8.01 -14.05 -11.71
C ILE A 100 9.20 -14.99 -11.87
N HIS A 101 9.47 -15.77 -10.83
CA HIS A 101 10.49 -16.81 -10.78
C HIS A 101 9.89 -18.15 -10.34
N GLY A 102 10.53 -19.25 -10.74
CA GLY A 102 10.12 -20.59 -10.36
C GLY A 102 9.06 -21.17 -11.30
N SER A 103 8.05 -21.87 -10.74
CA SER A 103 7.13 -22.69 -11.53
C SER A 103 5.66 -22.41 -11.16
N PRO A 104 5.12 -21.24 -11.50
CA PRO A 104 3.70 -20.96 -11.32
C PRO A 104 2.83 -21.84 -12.24
N THR A 105 1.61 -22.12 -11.82
CA THR A 105 0.58 -22.69 -12.70
C THR A 105 -0.09 -21.60 -13.55
N GLU A 106 -0.85 -22.00 -14.57
CA GLU A 106 -1.67 -21.05 -15.34
C GLU A 106 -2.70 -20.33 -14.45
N GLU A 107 -3.25 -21.05 -13.45
CA GLU A 107 -4.20 -20.48 -12.49
C GLU A 107 -3.53 -19.44 -11.57
N ASP A 108 -2.31 -19.69 -11.10
CA ASP A 108 -1.54 -18.69 -10.33
C ASP A 108 -1.35 -17.39 -11.12
N LEU A 109 -0.98 -17.51 -12.39
CA LEU A 109 -0.79 -16.37 -13.29
C LEU A 109 -2.10 -15.61 -13.55
N GLN A 110 -3.22 -16.33 -13.69
CA GLN A 110 -4.52 -15.71 -13.87
C GLN A 110 -4.95 -14.94 -12.61
N VAL A 111 -4.87 -15.56 -11.42
CA VAL A 111 -5.21 -14.91 -10.14
C VAL A 111 -4.36 -13.66 -9.94
N LEU A 112 -3.05 -13.75 -10.17
CA LEU A 112 -2.13 -12.62 -10.08
C LEU A 112 -2.53 -11.47 -11.02
N ALA A 113 -2.80 -11.79 -12.31
CA ALA A 113 -3.14 -10.77 -13.30
C ALA A 113 -4.46 -10.06 -12.96
N GLU A 114 -5.51 -10.83 -12.61
CA GLU A 114 -6.81 -10.29 -12.21
C GLU A 114 -6.70 -9.39 -10.97
N PHE A 115 -5.88 -9.79 -9.99
CA PHE A 115 -5.67 -8.99 -8.80
C PHE A 115 -4.86 -7.72 -9.07
N CYS A 116 -3.81 -7.79 -9.89
CA CYS A 116 -3.06 -6.61 -10.32
C CYS A 116 -3.97 -5.58 -11.02
N ASP A 117 -4.90 -6.04 -11.88
CA ASP A 117 -5.86 -5.16 -12.54
C ASP A 117 -6.79 -4.46 -11.51
N GLN A 118 -7.25 -5.20 -10.49
CA GLN A 118 -8.07 -4.63 -9.41
C GLN A 118 -7.31 -3.61 -8.59
N LEU A 119 -6.07 -3.91 -8.19
CA LEU A 119 -5.20 -2.98 -7.45
C LEU A 119 -4.92 -1.70 -8.25
N ASN A 120 -4.69 -1.82 -9.56
CA ASN A 120 -4.48 -0.67 -10.43
C ASN A 120 -5.71 0.25 -10.54
N ALA A 121 -6.88 -0.20 -10.13
CA ALA A 121 -8.09 0.61 -10.06
C ALA A 121 -8.22 1.38 -8.73
N VAL A 122 -7.42 1.07 -7.70
CA VAL A 122 -7.45 1.77 -6.40
C VAL A 122 -6.96 3.20 -6.56
N PRO A 123 -7.76 4.22 -6.17
CA PRO A 123 -7.36 5.61 -6.28
C PRO A 123 -6.09 5.92 -5.48
N GLY A 124 -5.11 6.55 -6.11
CA GLY A 124 -3.84 6.93 -5.47
C GLY A 124 -2.79 5.81 -5.38
N PHE A 125 -3.14 4.58 -5.72
CA PHE A 125 -2.15 3.50 -5.83
C PHE A 125 -1.18 3.78 -6.99
N PRO A 126 0.15 3.61 -6.80
CA PRO A 126 1.13 3.99 -7.83
C PRO A 126 1.16 3.04 -9.03
N GLY A 127 0.48 1.89 -8.94
CA GLY A 127 0.39 0.88 -9.97
C GLY A 127 1.32 -0.30 -9.77
N ILE A 128 0.89 -1.46 -10.33
CA ILE A 128 1.64 -2.72 -10.34
C ILE A 128 1.59 -3.33 -11.74
N ARG A 129 2.72 -3.81 -12.23
CA ARG A 129 2.82 -4.46 -13.55
C ARG A 129 4.00 -5.39 -13.65
N GLU A 130 3.98 -6.28 -14.62
CA GLU A 130 5.11 -7.13 -14.95
C GLU A 130 6.27 -6.34 -15.58
N ALA A 131 7.51 -6.74 -15.27
CA ALA A 131 8.73 -6.19 -15.86
C ALA A 131 8.86 -6.58 -17.33
N GLN A 132 9.30 -5.64 -18.17
CA GLN A 132 9.73 -5.96 -19.54
C GLN A 132 11.05 -6.73 -19.54
N GLU A 133 11.45 -7.28 -20.71
CA GLU A 133 12.58 -8.20 -20.81
C GLU A 133 13.90 -7.67 -20.19
N ASP A 134 14.23 -6.40 -20.45
CA ASP A 134 15.46 -5.76 -19.99
C ASP A 134 15.24 -4.76 -18.82
N GLU A 135 14.08 -4.82 -18.16
CA GLU A 135 13.71 -3.90 -17.09
C GLU A 135 14.08 -4.49 -15.73
N PHE A 136 14.54 -3.63 -14.80
CA PHE A 136 14.77 -4.03 -13.41
C PHE A 136 13.45 -4.08 -12.66
N GLU A 137 13.21 -5.20 -11.98
CA GLU A 137 12.12 -5.37 -11.05
C GLU A 137 12.45 -4.78 -9.67
N ASN A 138 11.44 -4.26 -8.99
CA ASN A 138 11.50 -3.91 -7.56
C ASN A 138 10.63 -4.82 -6.70
N LEU A 139 9.91 -5.76 -7.32
CA LEU A 139 9.12 -6.79 -6.66
C LEU A 139 9.44 -8.16 -7.29
N THR A 140 9.92 -9.09 -6.48
CA THR A 140 10.20 -10.47 -6.91
C THR A 140 9.08 -11.38 -6.43
N LEU A 141 8.44 -12.14 -7.35
CA LEU A 141 7.44 -13.16 -7.04
C LEU A 141 8.04 -14.53 -7.31
N SER A 142 8.19 -15.37 -6.28
CA SER A 142 8.89 -16.65 -6.39
C SER A 142 7.96 -17.82 -6.07
N PHE A 143 7.68 -18.67 -7.07
CA PHE A 143 6.91 -19.90 -6.93
C PHE A 143 7.84 -21.08 -6.74
N LEU A 144 7.95 -21.61 -5.51
CA LEU A 144 9.02 -22.47 -5.05
C LEU A 144 8.45 -23.75 -4.40
N ASP A 145 9.18 -24.86 -4.51
CA ASP A 145 8.93 -26.01 -3.65
C ASP A 145 9.30 -25.69 -2.20
N SER A 146 8.84 -26.52 -1.25
CA SER A 146 9.00 -26.32 0.19
C SER A 146 10.46 -26.10 0.63
N ASP A 147 11.41 -26.82 0.03
CA ASP A 147 12.82 -26.73 0.44
C ASP A 147 13.44 -25.42 -0.06
N SER A 148 13.24 -25.08 -1.32
CA SER A 148 13.67 -23.83 -1.94
C SER A 148 13.03 -22.61 -1.28
N PHE A 149 11.73 -22.71 -0.90
CA PHE A 149 11.02 -21.67 -0.19
C PHE A 149 11.64 -21.39 1.18
N ARG A 150 11.86 -22.43 1.99
CA ARG A 150 12.48 -22.29 3.32
C ARG A 150 13.91 -21.76 3.24
N GLU A 151 14.70 -22.18 2.26
CA GLU A 151 16.06 -21.67 2.06
C GLU A 151 16.05 -20.17 1.74
N ARG A 152 15.18 -19.74 0.81
CA ARG A 152 15.15 -18.37 0.33
C ARG A 152 14.56 -17.39 1.35
N PHE A 153 13.58 -17.81 2.13
CA PHE A 153 12.87 -16.97 3.09
C PHE A 153 13.21 -17.32 4.56
N SER A 154 14.36 -17.93 4.79
CA SER A 154 14.83 -18.38 6.12
C SER A 154 14.88 -17.27 7.18
N ASP A 155 15.02 -16.01 6.77
CA ASP A 155 15.08 -14.86 7.67
C ASP A 155 13.70 -14.42 8.20
N VAL A 156 12.62 -14.77 7.50
CA VAL A 156 11.25 -14.36 7.83
C VAL A 156 10.33 -15.55 8.14
N VAL A 157 10.66 -16.75 7.65
CA VAL A 157 9.86 -17.96 7.89
C VAL A 157 10.46 -18.75 9.04
N HIS A 158 9.71 -18.88 10.12
CA HIS A 158 10.08 -19.64 11.31
C HIS A 158 9.14 -20.84 11.48
N GLY A 159 9.46 -21.96 10.85
CA GLY A 159 8.69 -23.20 10.97
C GLY A 159 8.39 -23.87 9.62
N GLU A 160 7.71 -25.04 9.71
CA GLU A 160 7.39 -25.84 8.51
C GLU A 160 6.03 -25.47 7.87
N GLU A 161 5.23 -24.65 8.54
CA GLU A 161 3.82 -24.42 8.21
C GLU A 161 3.56 -23.20 7.31
N ALA A 162 4.53 -22.30 7.13
CA ALA A 162 4.34 -21.15 6.26
C ALA A 162 4.16 -21.57 4.79
N TRP A 163 3.13 -21.05 4.13
CA TRP A 163 2.77 -21.33 2.74
C TRP A 163 3.07 -20.17 1.81
N GLY A 164 3.09 -18.96 2.37
CA GLY A 164 3.55 -17.73 1.77
C GLY A 164 4.56 -17.03 2.66
N ALA A 165 5.27 -16.06 2.12
CA ALA A 165 6.16 -15.18 2.88
C ALA A 165 6.39 -13.88 2.11
N THR A 166 6.26 -12.78 2.82
CA THR A 166 6.56 -11.44 2.31
C THR A 166 7.72 -10.83 3.07
N GLN A 167 8.62 -10.21 2.32
CA GLN A 167 9.68 -9.36 2.85
C GLN A 167 9.75 -8.09 2.01
N TYR A 168 9.74 -6.91 2.65
CA TYR A 168 9.90 -5.66 1.94
C TYR A 168 10.94 -4.76 2.62
N TRP A 169 11.48 -3.83 1.85
CA TRP A 169 12.47 -2.85 2.29
C TRP A 169 11.97 -1.44 2.03
N TYR A 170 12.18 -0.58 2.99
CA TYR A 170 11.77 0.81 2.94
C TYR A 170 12.91 1.75 3.33
N TYR A 171 12.84 2.99 2.87
CA TYR A 171 13.77 4.03 3.28
C TYR A 171 13.41 4.51 4.68
N THR A 172 14.30 4.33 5.66
CA THR A 172 14.07 4.73 7.06
C THR A 172 13.85 6.23 7.24
N ALA A 173 14.30 7.06 6.29
CA ALA A 173 14.11 8.50 6.32
C ALA A 173 12.72 8.97 5.85
N THR A 174 12.07 8.20 4.97
CA THR A 174 10.80 8.59 4.32
C THR A 174 9.68 7.59 4.56
N ASN A 175 9.99 6.40 5.06
CA ASN A 175 9.07 5.25 5.17
C ASN A 175 8.46 4.79 3.83
N GLU A 176 9.05 5.17 2.69
CA GLU A 176 8.65 4.70 1.37
C GLU A 176 9.19 3.30 1.14
N ILE A 177 8.32 2.36 0.78
CA ILE A 177 8.70 1.02 0.35
C ILE A 177 9.28 1.13 -1.07
N TYR A 178 10.48 0.55 -1.27
CA TYR A 178 11.18 0.63 -2.56
C TYR A 178 11.47 -0.74 -3.20
N SER A 179 11.39 -1.81 -2.43
CA SER A 179 11.61 -3.18 -2.92
C SER A 179 10.87 -4.19 -2.07
N ALA A 180 10.43 -5.30 -2.67
CA ALA A 180 9.85 -6.42 -1.95
C ALA A 180 10.18 -7.76 -2.64
N ALA A 181 10.07 -8.84 -1.85
CA ALA A 181 10.15 -10.21 -2.32
C ALA A 181 9.03 -11.03 -1.69
N ILE A 182 8.32 -11.79 -2.52
CA ILE A 182 7.28 -12.71 -2.09
C ILE A 182 7.67 -14.13 -2.50
N GLY A 183 7.42 -15.08 -1.59
CA GLY A 183 7.50 -16.50 -1.84
C GLY A 183 6.14 -17.16 -1.75
N TYR A 184 5.86 -18.06 -2.68
CA TYR A 184 4.67 -18.91 -2.70
C TYR A 184 5.10 -20.37 -2.78
N ARG A 185 4.56 -21.22 -1.92
CA ARG A 185 4.81 -22.67 -2.01
C ARG A 185 3.96 -23.29 -3.11
N THR A 186 4.60 -24.08 -3.99
CA THR A 186 3.93 -24.76 -5.08
C THR A 186 3.38 -26.13 -4.72
N ASP A 187 3.77 -26.68 -3.59
CA ASP A 187 3.40 -28.02 -3.08
C ASP A 187 2.17 -27.99 -2.14
N ILE A 188 1.41 -26.91 -2.12
CA ILE A 188 0.15 -26.73 -1.38
C ILE A 188 -1.05 -26.82 -2.34
N PRO A 189 -2.29 -27.04 -1.82
CA PRO A 189 -3.49 -27.01 -2.66
C PRO A 189 -3.64 -25.70 -3.42
N GLN A 190 -4.13 -25.76 -4.66
CA GLN A 190 -4.28 -24.58 -5.51
C GLN A 190 -5.20 -23.52 -4.89
N ALA A 191 -6.32 -23.95 -4.29
CA ALA A 191 -7.28 -23.02 -3.68
C ALA A 191 -6.62 -22.19 -2.55
N ASP A 192 -5.82 -22.84 -1.68
CA ASP A 192 -5.10 -22.15 -0.62
C ASP A 192 -4.04 -21.21 -1.21
N ARG A 193 -3.34 -21.63 -2.27
CA ARG A 193 -2.35 -20.80 -2.94
C ARG A 193 -2.98 -19.56 -3.59
N ASN A 194 -4.21 -19.67 -4.11
CA ASN A 194 -4.94 -18.53 -4.67
C ASN A 194 -5.18 -17.46 -3.59
N SER A 195 -5.56 -17.84 -2.37
CA SER A 195 -5.70 -16.92 -1.24
C SER A 195 -4.35 -16.26 -0.89
N ILE A 196 -3.31 -17.06 -0.74
CA ILE A 196 -1.97 -16.59 -0.36
C ILE A 196 -1.38 -15.64 -1.41
N ILE A 197 -1.67 -15.81 -2.71
CA ILE A 197 -1.23 -14.85 -3.74
C ILE A 197 -1.77 -13.46 -3.44
N LEU A 198 -3.04 -13.34 -3.05
CA LEU A 198 -3.66 -12.06 -2.72
C LEU A 198 -3.10 -11.48 -1.41
N GLU A 199 -3.06 -12.32 -0.37
CA GLU A 199 -2.59 -11.96 0.98
C GLU A 199 -1.17 -11.39 0.96
N GLU A 200 -0.23 -12.13 0.38
CA GLU A 200 1.18 -11.73 0.37
C GLU A 200 1.43 -10.47 -0.49
N ILE A 201 0.65 -10.26 -1.56
CA ILE A 201 0.70 -8.99 -2.30
C ILE A 201 0.20 -7.85 -1.40
N VAL A 202 -0.93 -8.02 -0.70
CA VAL A 202 -1.46 -7.00 0.22
C VAL A 202 -0.46 -6.67 1.31
N ASN A 203 0.25 -7.68 1.84
CA ASN A 203 1.29 -7.48 2.85
C ASN A 203 2.45 -6.61 2.33
N THR A 204 2.81 -6.71 1.03
CA THR A 204 3.83 -5.81 0.45
C THR A 204 3.38 -4.36 0.35
N LEU A 205 2.07 -4.09 0.43
CA LEU A 205 1.52 -2.74 0.31
C LEU A 205 1.63 -1.92 1.61
N GLY A 206 2.10 -2.54 2.70
CA GLY A 206 2.19 -1.94 4.03
C GLY A 206 1.00 -2.27 4.93
N ILE A 207 0.32 -3.39 4.65
CA ILE A 207 -0.76 -3.96 5.47
C ILE A 207 -0.26 -5.28 6.05
N SER A 208 -0.38 -5.46 7.35
CA SER A 208 0.04 -6.68 8.07
C SER A 208 -1.16 -7.59 8.35
N ASP A 209 -0.86 -8.85 8.64
CA ASP A 209 -1.86 -9.83 9.07
C ASP A 209 -2.52 -9.42 10.39
N SER A 210 -3.74 -9.93 10.59
CA SER A 210 -4.55 -9.64 11.77
C SER A 210 -5.44 -10.81 12.15
N GLY A 211 -5.57 -11.07 13.43
CA GLY A 211 -6.55 -12.03 13.99
C GLY A 211 -7.97 -11.47 14.16
N ARG A 212 -8.23 -10.22 13.78
CA ARG A 212 -9.47 -9.52 14.11
C ARG A 212 -10.65 -9.86 13.21
N ARG A 213 -10.43 -9.96 11.90
CA ARG A 213 -11.51 -10.05 10.91
C ARG A 213 -11.37 -11.29 10.03
N SER A 214 -12.20 -12.28 10.30
CA SER A 214 -12.21 -13.53 9.53
C SER A 214 -12.70 -13.39 8.07
N ASP A 215 -13.25 -12.25 7.70
CA ASP A 215 -13.66 -11.91 6.35
C ASP A 215 -12.58 -11.14 5.55
N SER A 216 -11.47 -10.79 6.19
CA SER A 216 -10.34 -10.11 5.55
C SER A 216 -9.39 -11.10 4.88
N ILE A 217 -8.76 -10.65 3.78
CA ILE A 217 -7.72 -11.43 3.09
C ILE A 217 -6.47 -11.61 3.96
N VAL A 218 -6.19 -10.69 4.88
CA VAL A 218 -5.06 -10.76 5.82
C VAL A 218 -5.44 -11.38 7.17
N TYR A 219 -6.43 -12.29 7.18
CA TYR A 219 -6.82 -13.00 8.39
C TYR A 219 -5.86 -14.16 8.67
N GLN A 220 -5.03 -14.02 9.71
CA GLN A 220 -3.91 -14.92 10.03
C GLN A 220 -4.29 -16.39 10.35
N ASP A 221 -5.57 -16.68 10.67
CA ASP A 221 -5.98 -18.02 11.13
C ASP A 221 -6.61 -18.89 10.01
N SER A 222 -6.76 -18.38 8.78
CA SER A 222 -7.40 -19.10 7.67
C SER A 222 -7.05 -18.50 6.31
N ASN A 223 -6.88 -19.36 5.29
CA ASN A 223 -6.71 -19.01 3.88
C ASN A 223 -7.99 -19.28 3.06
N ASP A 224 -9.16 -19.19 3.68
CA ASP A 224 -10.45 -19.47 3.02
C ASP A 224 -10.94 -18.30 2.15
N ASN A 225 -10.37 -17.09 2.32
CA ASN A 225 -10.76 -15.90 1.59
C ASN A 225 -10.08 -15.87 0.21
N LEU A 226 -10.87 -15.98 -0.85
CA LEU A 226 -10.39 -16.00 -2.25
C LEU A 226 -10.55 -14.66 -2.97
N GLN A 227 -10.88 -13.61 -2.25
CA GLN A 227 -11.04 -12.24 -2.73
C GLN A 227 -10.95 -11.26 -1.56
N LEU A 228 -10.60 -10.03 -1.83
CA LEU A 228 -10.64 -8.98 -0.84
C LEU A 228 -12.09 -8.68 -0.46
N SER A 229 -12.32 -8.50 0.83
CA SER A 229 -13.59 -8.04 1.39
C SER A 229 -13.79 -6.53 1.19
N GLU A 230 -14.98 -6.01 1.49
CA GLU A 230 -15.25 -4.56 1.40
C GLU A 230 -14.35 -3.74 2.31
N ILE A 231 -14.03 -4.27 3.50
CA ILE A 231 -13.12 -3.59 4.43
C ILE A 231 -11.68 -3.58 3.90
N ASP A 232 -11.20 -4.64 3.26
CA ASP A 232 -9.86 -4.69 2.69
C ASP A 232 -9.69 -3.62 1.60
N TRP A 233 -10.68 -3.50 0.71
CA TRP A 233 -10.67 -2.44 -0.31
C TRP A 233 -10.70 -1.04 0.32
N LEU A 234 -11.53 -0.83 1.36
CA LEU A 234 -11.58 0.44 2.07
C LEU A 234 -10.23 0.78 2.71
N LEU A 235 -9.56 -0.20 3.33
CA LEU A 235 -8.24 0.01 3.91
C LEU A 235 -7.20 0.41 2.87
N LEU A 236 -7.22 -0.23 1.69
CA LEU A 236 -6.34 0.14 0.58
C LEU A 236 -6.64 1.55 0.05
N GLU A 237 -7.91 1.91 -0.13
CA GLU A 237 -8.33 3.26 -0.53
C GLU A 237 -7.87 4.32 0.49
N LEU A 238 -7.97 4.03 1.79
CA LEU A 238 -7.51 4.92 2.85
C LEU A 238 -5.97 5.00 2.87
N LEU A 239 -5.27 3.86 2.83
CA LEU A 239 -3.81 3.83 2.86
C LEU A 239 -3.20 4.61 1.70
N TYR A 240 -3.78 4.48 0.49
CA TYR A 240 -3.30 5.18 -0.70
C TYR A 240 -3.96 6.54 -0.93
N HIS A 241 -4.83 6.99 -0.01
CA HIS A 241 -5.34 8.36 -0.07
C HIS A 241 -4.18 9.38 0.00
N PRO A 242 -4.23 10.48 -0.80
CA PRO A 242 -3.15 11.48 -0.82
C PRO A 242 -2.83 12.11 0.54
N ASP A 243 -3.83 12.23 1.42
CA ASP A 243 -3.67 12.82 2.75
C ASP A 243 -3.10 11.84 3.80
N ILE A 244 -3.04 10.55 3.50
CA ILE A 244 -2.31 9.56 4.32
C ILE A 244 -0.90 9.44 3.74
N ALA A 245 0.08 10.04 4.39
CA ALA A 245 1.47 10.06 3.92
C ALA A 245 2.32 9.00 4.61
N CYS A 246 3.40 8.55 3.94
CA CYS A 246 4.45 7.77 4.60
C CYS A 246 4.97 8.49 5.84
N GLY A 247 5.24 7.75 6.91
CA GLY A 247 5.75 8.30 8.16
C GLY A 247 4.69 8.88 9.11
N MET A 248 3.41 8.83 8.76
CA MET A 248 2.33 9.15 9.70
C MET A 248 2.21 8.08 10.77
N ASP A 249 1.99 8.51 12.01
CA ASP A 249 1.59 7.66 13.13
C ASP A 249 0.06 7.48 13.19
N ALA A 250 -0.41 6.68 14.12
CA ALA A 250 -1.82 6.39 14.32
C ALA A 250 -2.68 7.64 14.57
N GLU A 251 -2.19 8.60 15.39
CA GLU A 251 -2.94 9.82 15.71
C GLU A 251 -3.11 10.71 14.48
N MET A 252 -2.07 10.84 13.66
CA MET A 252 -2.13 11.58 12.40
C MET A 252 -3.11 10.96 11.42
N CYS A 253 -3.08 9.62 11.27
CA CYS A 253 -3.99 8.87 10.40
C CYS A 253 -5.45 8.99 10.89
N GLU A 254 -5.69 8.84 12.20
CA GLU A 254 -7.04 8.97 12.78
C GLU A 254 -7.70 10.30 12.38
N LYS A 255 -6.97 11.40 12.49
CA LYS A 255 -7.49 12.71 12.12
C LYS A 255 -7.93 12.76 10.65
N VAL A 256 -7.08 12.28 9.74
CA VAL A 256 -7.38 12.27 8.30
C VAL A 256 -8.59 11.35 8.01
N ILE A 257 -8.61 10.14 8.57
CA ILE A 257 -9.69 9.17 8.32
C ILE A 257 -11.03 9.71 8.82
N ARG A 258 -11.07 10.38 9.98
CA ARG A 258 -12.29 11.02 10.47
C ARG A 258 -12.77 12.13 9.55
N ASP A 259 -11.85 12.99 9.07
CA ASP A 259 -12.18 14.08 8.13
C ASP A 259 -12.66 13.52 6.77
N LEU A 260 -12.20 12.34 6.35
CA LEU A 260 -12.65 11.69 5.11
C LEU A 260 -14.00 10.97 5.27
N TYR A 261 -14.30 10.47 6.47
CA TYR A 261 -15.50 9.68 6.72
C TYR A 261 -16.74 10.55 6.92
N TYR A 262 -16.63 11.73 7.50
CA TYR A 262 -17.72 12.68 7.78
C TYR A 262 -17.77 13.81 6.76
#